data_1021d5988cfa855cccd0820ac71535be
#
_entry.id   1021d5988cfa855cccd0820ac71535be
#
_cell.length_a   1.000
_cell.length_b   1.000
_cell.length_c   1.000
_cell.angle_alpha   90.00
_cell.angle_beta   90.00
_cell.angle_gamma   90.00
#
_symmetry.space_group_name_H-M   'P 1'
#
loop_
_entity.id
_entity.type
_entity.pdbx_description
1 polymer ?
#
loop_
_entity_poly.entity_id
_entity_poly.type
_entity_poly.pdbx_seq_one_letter_code
_entity_poly.pdbx_strand_id
1 'polypeptide(L)'
;DSACCQAWISKEDRLARWDESLRDSNWSKIEQAVQSTKGKIITYENQPINAFFHSNSGGKTELPINVWGGSGYPYLQTVETAGEEGYSQNASKVTLSQQEL
;
A
#
# COMPACT_ATOMS: atom_id res chain seq x y z
N ASP A 1 6.09 -2.96 16.15
CA ASP A 1 5.23 -4.13 16.07
C ASP A 1 3.73 -3.82 16.01
N SER A 2 3.35 -2.59 15.87
CA SER A 2 1.95 -2.23 15.71
C SER A 2 1.58 -2.15 14.22
N ALA A 3 0.31 -2.40 13.90
CA ALA A 3 -0.25 -2.20 12.57
C ALA A 3 -0.73 -0.76 12.34
N CYS A 4 -0.34 0.18 13.19
CA CYS A 4 -0.79 1.56 13.14
C CYS A 4 -0.38 2.27 11.84
N CYS A 5 0.90 2.15 11.47
CA CYS A 5 1.43 2.77 10.24
C CYS A 5 1.76 1.72 9.19
N GLN A 6 2.47 0.68 9.60
CA GLN A 6 2.85 -0.43 8.74
C GLN A 6 2.91 -1.72 9.57
N ALA A 7 2.20 -2.75 9.12
CA ALA A 7 2.29 -4.06 9.75
C ALA A 7 3.70 -4.63 9.58
N TRP A 8 4.35 -4.96 10.70
CA TRP A 8 5.67 -5.54 10.70
C TRP A 8 5.60 -7.05 10.96
N ILE A 9 6.40 -7.80 10.23
CA ILE A 9 6.66 -9.21 10.52
C ILE A 9 8.15 -9.51 10.37
N SER A 10 8.65 -10.54 11.05
CA SER A 10 10.04 -10.95 10.93
C SER A 10 10.35 -11.47 9.52
N LYS A 11 11.65 -11.48 9.17
CA LYS A 11 12.10 -12.10 7.91
C LYS A 11 11.69 -13.57 7.84
N GLU A 12 11.88 -14.29 8.94
CA GLU A 12 11.55 -15.72 9.04
C GLU A 12 10.06 -15.97 8.78
N ASP A 13 9.18 -15.20 9.43
CA ASP A 13 7.72 -15.30 9.21
C ASP A 13 7.33 -14.95 7.80
N ARG A 14 7.97 -13.94 7.21
CA ARG A 14 7.71 -13.57 5.82
C ARG A 14 8.11 -14.68 4.85
N LEU A 15 9.30 -15.23 5.02
CA LEU A 15 9.78 -16.33 4.19
C LEU A 15 8.90 -17.57 4.32
N ALA A 16 8.40 -17.86 5.52
CA ALA A 16 7.51 -18.98 5.77
C ALA A 16 6.17 -18.88 5.04
N ARG A 17 5.72 -17.66 4.68
CA ARG A 17 4.47 -17.43 3.95
C ARG A 17 4.57 -17.60 2.45
N TRP A 18 5.78 -17.74 1.91
CA TRP A 18 6.03 -17.97 0.49
C TRP A 18 6.38 -19.42 0.24
N ASP A 19 6.03 -19.91 -0.94
CA ASP A 19 6.53 -21.21 -1.41
C ASP A 19 8.06 -21.24 -1.34
N GLU A 20 8.60 -22.35 -0.89
CA GLU A 20 10.05 -22.51 -0.71
C GLU A 20 10.85 -22.14 -1.95
N SER A 21 10.34 -22.52 -3.13
CA SER A 21 10.96 -22.22 -4.42
C SER A 21 11.03 -20.73 -4.77
N LEU A 22 10.22 -19.87 -4.10
CA LEU A 22 10.12 -18.43 -4.37
C LEU A 22 10.80 -17.56 -3.31
N ARG A 23 11.19 -18.15 -2.18
CA ARG A 23 11.71 -17.39 -1.03
C ARG A 23 12.92 -16.54 -1.38
N ASP A 24 13.93 -17.15 -1.98
CA ASP A 24 15.18 -16.46 -2.31
C ASP A 24 14.97 -15.38 -3.37
N SER A 25 14.25 -15.67 -4.43
CA SER A 25 13.98 -14.71 -5.50
C SER A 25 13.14 -13.52 -5.01
N ASN A 26 12.09 -13.78 -4.24
CA ASN A 26 11.25 -12.73 -3.67
C ASN A 26 12.00 -11.85 -2.68
N TRP A 27 12.80 -12.46 -1.81
CA TRP A 27 13.60 -11.72 -0.84
C TRP A 27 14.66 -10.86 -1.52
N SER A 28 15.38 -11.44 -2.49
CA SER A 28 16.37 -10.70 -3.28
C SER A 28 15.77 -9.51 -4.00
N LYS A 29 14.57 -9.64 -4.54
CA LYS A 29 13.85 -8.55 -5.18
C LYS A 29 13.58 -7.39 -4.22
N ILE A 30 13.16 -7.70 -2.99
CA ILE A 30 12.94 -6.69 -1.94
C ILE A 30 14.26 -6.03 -1.55
N GLU A 31 15.32 -6.81 -1.31
CA GLU A 31 16.63 -6.27 -0.98
C GLU A 31 17.15 -5.33 -2.06
N GLN A 32 17.04 -5.70 -3.32
CA GLN A 32 17.43 -4.85 -4.45
C GLN A 32 16.63 -3.55 -4.49
N ALA A 33 15.32 -3.61 -4.24
CA ALA A 33 14.47 -2.42 -4.19
C ALA A 33 14.91 -1.46 -3.08
N VAL A 34 15.20 -1.99 -1.89
CA VAL A 34 15.68 -1.19 -0.76
C VAL A 34 17.06 -0.60 -1.04
N GLN A 35 18.00 -1.38 -1.56
CA GLN A 35 19.35 -0.91 -1.85
C GLN A 35 19.39 0.15 -2.97
N SER A 36 18.60 -0.04 -4.02
CA SER A 36 18.55 0.90 -5.15
C SER A 36 17.95 2.26 -4.78
N THR A 37 17.14 2.30 -3.72
CA THR A 37 16.47 3.53 -3.23
C THR A 37 17.09 4.08 -1.95
N LYS A 38 18.17 3.47 -1.46
CA LYS A 38 18.84 3.87 -0.23
C LYS A 38 19.29 5.33 -0.29
N GLY A 39 18.92 6.11 0.71
CA GLY A 39 19.23 7.53 0.79
C GLY A 39 18.41 8.43 -0.13
N LYS A 40 17.44 7.87 -0.86
CA LYS A 40 16.53 8.63 -1.73
C LYS A 40 15.24 8.93 -0.98
N ILE A 41 14.78 10.17 -1.06
CA ILE A 41 13.48 10.59 -0.53
C ILE A 41 12.76 11.42 -1.59
N ILE A 42 11.43 11.45 -1.50
CA ILE A 42 10.62 12.32 -2.35
C ILE A 42 10.43 13.65 -1.66
N THR A 43 10.68 14.73 -2.38
CA THR A 43 10.54 16.09 -1.86
C THR A 43 9.56 16.90 -2.70
N TYR A 44 8.97 17.90 -2.05
CA TYR A 44 8.17 18.93 -2.69
C TYR A 44 8.60 20.28 -2.09
N GLU A 45 8.95 21.24 -2.95
CA GLU A 45 9.48 22.55 -2.52
C GLU A 45 10.63 22.41 -1.51
N ASN A 46 11.57 21.49 -1.78
CA ASN A 46 12.76 21.20 -0.96
C ASN A 46 12.45 20.64 0.45
N GLN A 47 11.24 20.17 0.69
CA GLN A 47 10.87 19.51 1.94
C GLN A 47 10.45 18.06 1.68
N PRO A 48 10.77 17.13 2.60
CA PRO A 48 10.25 15.78 2.50
C PRO A 48 8.71 15.76 2.48
N ILE A 49 8.14 14.91 1.64
CA ILE A 49 6.68 14.77 1.58
C ILE A 49 6.14 13.78 2.63
N ASN A 50 4.84 13.87 2.90
CA ASN A 50 4.11 12.78 3.55
C ASN A 50 3.78 11.73 2.48
N ALA A 51 4.60 10.69 2.42
CA ALA A 51 4.49 9.63 1.40
C ALA A 51 3.51 8.55 1.85
N PHE A 52 2.21 8.85 1.80
CA PHE A 52 1.17 7.85 2.07
C PHE A 52 1.20 6.74 1.02
N PHE A 53 0.81 5.56 1.43
CA PHE A 53 0.80 4.38 0.57
C PHE A 53 -0.44 3.53 0.80
N HIS A 54 -0.77 2.71 -0.18
CA HIS A 54 -1.87 1.76 -0.14
C HIS A 54 -1.54 0.55 -1.03
N SER A 55 -2.22 -0.55 -0.82
CA SER A 55 -2.06 -1.74 -1.65
C SER A 55 -2.97 -1.73 -2.88
N ASN A 56 -4.16 -1.15 -2.75
CA ASN A 56 -5.15 -1.07 -3.82
C ASN A 56 -6.05 0.14 -3.55
N SER A 57 -6.31 0.95 -4.56
CA SER A 57 -7.15 2.15 -4.46
C SER A 57 -8.57 1.93 -4.95
N GLY A 58 -8.88 0.76 -5.53
CA GLY A 58 -10.17 0.51 -6.16
C GLY A 58 -10.33 1.17 -7.54
N GLY A 59 -9.22 1.51 -8.20
CA GLY A 59 -9.18 2.11 -9.53
C GLY A 59 -8.90 3.61 -9.55
N LYS A 60 -8.98 4.28 -8.41
CA LYS A 60 -8.76 5.73 -8.30
C LYS A 60 -8.38 6.10 -6.88
N THR A 61 -7.34 6.91 -6.72
CA THR A 61 -6.95 7.40 -5.39
C THR A 61 -7.90 8.49 -4.90
N GLU A 62 -8.00 8.61 -3.58
CA GLU A 62 -8.81 9.65 -2.93
C GLU A 62 -7.92 10.79 -2.43
N LEU A 63 -8.50 11.98 -2.31
CA LEU A 63 -7.81 13.11 -1.70
C LEU A 63 -7.67 12.92 -0.19
N PRO A 64 -6.49 13.21 0.39
CA PRO A 64 -6.29 13.09 1.84
C PRO A 64 -7.29 13.87 2.69
N ILE A 65 -7.71 15.04 2.21
CA ILE A 65 -8.70 15.86 2.91
C ILE A 65 -10.05 15.17 3.07
N ASN A 66 -10.44 14.33 2.11
CA ASN A 66 -11.69 13.57 2.19
C ASN A 66 -11.61 12.40 3.16
N VAL A 67 -10.40 11.89 3.43
CA VAL A 67 -10.17 10.74 4.32
C VAL A 67 -9.92 11.17 5.76
N TRP A 68 -9.04 12.17 5.93
CA TRP A 68 -8.55 12.59 7.24
C TRP A 68 -8.91 14.03 7.62
N GLY A 69 -9.54 14.78 6.70
CA GLY A 69 -9.80 16.20 6.92
C GLY A 69 -8.54 17.06 6.79
N GLY A 70 -8.59 18.25 7.36
CA GLY A 70 -7.48 19.20 7.29
C GLY A 70 -7.44 19.98 5.98
N SER A 71 -6.28 20.56 5.64
CA SER A 71 -6.07 21.38 4.45
C SER A 71 -5.58 20.59 3.23
N GLY A 72 -5.32 19.29 3.38
CA GLY A 72 -4.77 18.45 2.32
C GLY A 72 -3.30 18.73 2.01
N TYR A 73 -2.83 18.16 0.90
CA TYR A 73 -1.45 18.30 0.45
C TYR A 73 -1.43 18.61 -1.05
N PRO A 74 -0.76 19.69 -1.50
CA PRO A 74 -0.80 20.08 -2.93
C PRO A 74 -0.19 19.05 -3.86
N TYR A 75 0.73 18.20 -3.37
CA TYR A 75 1.37 17.14 -4.15
C TYR A 75 0.58 15.82 -4.16
N LEU A 76 -0.49 15.70 -3.39
CA LEU A 76 -1.36 14.50 -3.36
C LEU A 76 -2.67 14.81 -4.06
N GLN A 77 -2.76 14.37 -5.31
CA GLN A 77 -3.92 14.55 -6.16
C GLN A 77 -4.62 13.21 -6.40
N THR A 78 -5.88 13.27 -6.75
CA THR A 78 -6.61 12.09 -7.22
C THR A 78 -6.05 11.65 -8.57
N VAL A 79 -5.67 10.37 -8.67
CA VAL A 79 -5.18 9.77 -9.91
C VAL A 79 -5.88 8.44 -10.17
N GLU A 80 -6.06 8.12 -11.45
CA GLU A 80 -6.55 6.81 -11.85
C GLU A 80 -5.43 5.77 -11.77
N THR A 81 -5.77 4.57 -11.30
CA THR A 81 -4.84 3.46 -11.10
C THR A 81 -5.32 2.26 -11.90
N ALA A 82 -4.72 2.05 -13.07
CA ALA A 82 -5.07 0.93 -13.94
C ALA A 82 -4.46 -0.39 -13.43
N GLY A 83 -5.15 -1.50 -13.69
CA GLY A 83 -4.66 -2.85 -13.39
C GLY A 83 -5.01 -3.38 -12.00
N GLU A 84 -5.62 -2.59 -11.14
CA GLU A 84 -6.01 -3.02 -9.79
C GLU A 84 -7.19 -4.01 -9.80
N GLU A 85 -8.03 -3.95 -10.81
CA GLU A 85 -9.20 -4.81 -10.99
C GLU A 85 -8.84 -6.30 -11.10
N GLY A 86 -7.60 -6.63 -11.45
CA GLY A 86 -7.11 -8.00 -11.51
C GLY A 86 -6.85 -8.65 -10.15
N TYR A 87 -6.87 -7.89 -9.07
CA TYR A 87 -6.63 -8.42 -7.72
C TYR A 87 -7.95 -8.92 -7.09
N SER A 88 -7.91 -10.10 -6.49
CA SER A 88 -9.09 -10.77 -5.92
C SER A 88 -9.80 -9.97 -4.83
N GLN A 89 -9.09 -9.07 -4.16
CA GLN A 89 -9.64 -8.22 -3.09
C GLN A 89 -10.03 -6.82 -3.55
N ASN A 90 -10.01 -6.54 -4.85
CA ASN A 90 -10.39 -5.24 -5.38
C ASN A 90 -11.87 -4.90 -5.11
N ALA A 91 -12.74 -5.90 -5.14
CA ALA A 91 -14.15 -5.73 -4.84
C ALA A 91 -14.70 -6.94 -4.08
N SER A 92 -15.64 -6.70 -3.19
CA SER A 92 -16.37 -7.74 -2.47
C SER A 92 -17.85 -7.42 -2.44
N LYS A 93 -18.68 -8.48 -2.36
CA LYS A 93 -20.13 -8.34 -2.27
C LYS A 93 -20.64 -9.22 -1.13
N VAL A 94 -21.44 -8.63 -0.26
CA VAL A 94 -22.17 -9.34 0.79
C VAL A 94 -23.67 -9.14 0.54
N THR A 95 -24.41 -10.24 0.55
CA THR A 95 -25.88 -10.19 0.42
C THR A 95 -26.47 -10.57 1.77
N LEU A 96 -27.29 -9.71 2.33
CA LEU A 96 -27.98 -9.91 3.59
C LEU A 96 -29.47 -10.02 3.32
N SER A 97 -30.15 -10.89 4.07
CA SER A 97 -31.61 -10.92 4.08
C SER A 97 -32.15 -9.76 4.93
N GLN A 98 -33.42 -9.44 4.75
CA GLN A 98 -34.07 -8.39 5.55
C GLN A 98 -34.03 -8.67 7.06
N GLN A 99 -33.94 -9.94 7.44
CA GLN A 99 -33.89 -10.35 8.86
C GLN A 99 -32.49 -10.23 9.47
N GLU A 100 -31.45 -10.12 8.63
CA GLU A 100 -30.05 -9.96 9.06
C GLU A 100 -29.61 -8.50 9.11
N LEU A 101 -30.46 -7.60 8.66
CA LEU A 101 -30.24 -6.17 8.76
C LEU A 101 -30.73 -5.67 10.13
#